data_15934aa1933e339c305908dc38ebf834
#
_entry.id   15934aa1933e339c305908dc38ebf834
#
_cell.length_a   1.000
_cell.length_b   1.000
_cell.length_c   1.000
_cell.angle_alpha   90.00
_cell.angle_beta   90.00
_cell.angle_gamma   90.00
#
_symmetry.space_group_name_H-M   'P 1'
#
loop_
_entity.id
_entity.type
_entity.pdbx_description
1 polymer ?
#
loop_
_entity_poly.entity_id
_entity_poly.type
_entity_poly.pdbx_seq_one_letter_code
_entity_poly.pdbx_strand_id
1 'polypeptide(L)'
;WTSPFTTDDLDLMDRAAEMGFDLFEIGLEQPDRVDYAKVAQRADELGLEVAICGTFGPGRDISSEDAAVRRQGMEYIQECVRAADECGPGMLVGPAYSATGKARMVPDEQRADEWSRAVDNMQECAEYAEENGVTLALEPLNRYETDMINTAEQAVDFVEQVDSPAVSVHL
;
A
#
# COMPACT_ATOMS: atom_id res chain seq x y z
N TRP A 1 18.44 0.90 -4.64
CA TRP A 1 17.37 1.67 -3.99
C TRP A 1 17.21 3.02 -4.68
N THR A 2 15.97 3.38 -5.05
CA THR A 2 15.60 4.70 -5.55
C THR A 2 14.25 5.12 -4.96
N SER A 3 14.05 6.41 -4.81
CA SER A 3 12.79 7.01 -4.36
C SER A 3 12.73 8.46 -4.86
N PRO A 4 11.68 8.84 -5.62
CA PRO A 4 10.65 7.96 -6.17
C PRO A 4 11.17 7.03 -7.26
N PHE A 5 10.56 5.84 -7.43
CA PHE A 5 10.76 5.01 -8.61
C PHE A 5 9.99 5.62 -9.80
N THR A 6 10.61 5.57 -10.97
CA THR A 6 10.04 6.07 -12.24
C THR A 6 10.35 5.12 -13.39
N THR A 7 9.71 5.30 -14.52
CA THR A 7 10.02 4.51 -15.73
C THR A 7 11.49 4.60 -16.17
N ASP A 8 12.20 5.65 -15.77
CA ASP A 8 13.63 5.80 -16.10
C ASP A 8 14.54 4.88 -15.26
N ASP A 9 14.00 4.24 -14.21
CA ASP A 9 14.74 3.39 -13.25
C ASP A 9 14.60 1.88 -13.54
N LEU A 10 14.10 1.49 -14.71
CA LEU A 10 13.88 0.07 -15.08
C LEU A 10 15.16 -0.78 -15.05
N ASP A 11 16.35 -0.18 -15.19
CA ASP A 11 17.64 -0.87 -15.06
C ASP A 11 17.87 -1.46 -13.64
N LEU A 12 17.16 -0.97 -12.63
CA LEU A 12 17.18 -1.56 -11.29
C LEU A 12 16.55 -2.96 -11.27
N MET A 13 15.59 -3.23 -12.14
CA MET A 13 14.98 -4.56 -12.29
C MET A 13 16.00 -5.55 -12.89
N ASP A 14 16.81 -5.12 -13.87
CA ASP A 14 17.89 -5.93 -14.43
C ASP A 14 18.87 -6.36 -13.33
N ARG A 15 19.25 -5.40 -12.49
CA ARG A 15 20.19 -5.67 -11.39
C ARG A 15 19.59 -6.60 -10.34
N ALA A 16 18.29 -6.50 -10.06
CA ALA A 16 17.61 -7.41 -9.14
C ALA A 16 17.60 -8.86 -9.71
N ALA A 17 17.27 -9.02 -10.98
CA ALA A 17 17.32 -10.32 -11.66
C ALA A 17 18.73 -10.91 -11.68
N GLU A 18 19.77 -10.11 -11.98
CA GLU A 18 21.19 -10.53 -11.94
C GLU A 18 21.64 -10.98 -10.54
N MET A 19 21.04 -10.41 -9.48
CA MET A 19 21.29 -10.82 -8.09
C MET A 19 20.51 -12.07 -7.68
N GLY A 20 19.60 -12.57 -8.52
CA GLY A 20 18.80 -13.76 -8.29
C GLY A 20 17.55 -13.54 -7.44
N PHE A 21 17.01 -12.34 -7.43
CA PHE A 21 15.68 -12.06 -6.86
C PHE A 21 14.58 -12.54 -7.80
N ASP A 22 13.49 -13.03 -7.23
CA ASP A 22 12.29 -13.47 -7.95
C ASP A 22 11.20 -12.40 -7.99
N LEU A 23 11.27 -11.41 -7.09
CA LEU A 23 10.31 -10.32 -6.96
C LEU A 23 11.01 -8.98 -6.83
N PHE A 24 10.44 -7.96 -7.48
CA PHE A 24 10.87 -6.57 -7.39
C PHE A 24 9.74 -5.70 -6.82
N GLU A 25 10.00 -5.00 -5.73
CA GLU A 25 9.02 -4.11 -5.09
C GLU A 25 9.24 -2.67 -5.53
N ILE A 26 8.16 -2.02 -5.98
CA ILE A 26 8.15 -0.63 -6.45
C ILE A 26 7.46 0.27 -5.45
N GLY A 27 8.19 1.26 -4.90
CA GLY A 27 7.60 2.35 -4.14
C GLY A 27 6.88 3.34 -5.07
N LEU A 28 5.54 3.34 -5.06
CA LEU A 28 4.71 4.13 -5.97
C LEU A 28 4.41 5.53 -5.41
N GLU A 29 5.43 6.36 -5.23
CA GLU A 29 5.26 7.72 -4.71
C GLU A 29 4.59 8.66 -5.72
N GLN A 30 4.94 8.55 -7.00
CA GLN A 30 4.51 9.40 -8.09
C GLN A 30 3.94 8.54 -9.24
N PRO A 31 2.68 8.10 -9.15
CA PRO A 31 2.05 7.19 -10.12
C PRO A 31 2.13 7.69 -11.57
N ASP A 32 1.97 8.99 -11.79
CA ASP A 32 2.01 9.65 -13.09
C ASP A 32 3.39 9.59 -13.80
N ARG A 33 4.44 9.16 -13.09
CA ARG A 33 5.79 8.98 -13.64
C ARG A 33 6.14 7.53 -13.95
N VAL A 34 5.23 6.59 -13.71
CA VAL A 34 5.44 5.16 -13.93
C VAL A 34 4.54 4.67 -15.06
N ASP A 35 5.14 4.15 -16.11
CA ASP A 35 4.45 3.46 -17.20
C ASP A 35 4.34 1.98 -16.85
N TYR A 36 3.17 1.59 -16.33
CA TYR A 36 2.92 0.24 -15.81
C TYR A 36 3.12 -0.83 -16.88
N ALA A 37 2.74 -0.57 -18.15
CA ALA A 37 2.93 -1.51 -19.24
C ALA A 37 4.43 -1.79 -19.51
N LYS A 38 5.29 -0.77 -19.39
CA LYS A 38 6.75 -0.98 -19.52
C LYS A 38 7.34 -1.73 -18.35
N VAL A 39 6.84 -1.48 -17.13
CA VAL A 39 7.24 -2.23 -15.95
C VAL A 39 6.87 -3.71 -16.12
N ALA A 40 5.60 -4.00 -16.47
CA ALA A 40 5.12 -5.36 -16.73
C ALA A 40 5.94 -6.07 -17.81
N GLN A 41 6.16 -5.40 -18.94
CA GLN A 41 6.98 -5.95 -20.02
C GLN A 41 8.40 -6.29 -19.53
N ARG A 42 9.01 -5.38 -18.75
CA ARG A 42 10.37 -5.61 -18.24
C ARG A 42 10.43 -6.74 -17.23
N ALA A 43 9.43 -6.85 -16.36
CA ALA A 43 9.29 -7.95 -15.42
C ALA A 43 9.21 -9.31 -16.14
N ASP A 44 8.35 -9.41 -17.15
CA ASP A 44 8.22 -10.62 -17.98
C ASP A 44 9.52 -11.03 -18.66
N GLU A 45 10.25 -10.05 -19.26
CA GLU A 45 11.54 -10.29 -19.92
C GLU A 45 12.60 -10.86 -18.95
N LEU A 46 12.53 -10.47 -17.67
CA LEU A 46 13.47 -10.84 -16.63
C LEU A 46 13.03 -12.05 -15.78
N GLY A 47 11.76 -12.45 -15.91
CA GLY A 47 11.16 -13.49 -15.07
C GLY A 47 10.96 -13.04 -13.61
N LEU A 48 10.75 -11.74 -13.39
CA LEU A 48 10.46 -11.16 -12.08
C LEU A 48 8.95 -11.00 -11.86
N GLU A 49 8.51 -11.21 -10.63
CA GLU A 49 7.23 -10.69 -10.15
C GLU A 49 7.39 -9.24 -9.68
N VAL A 50 6.29 -8.46 -9.69
CA VAL A 50 6.29 -7.08 -9.21
C VAL A 50 5.24 -6.90 -8.12
N ALA A 51 5.65 -6.37 -6.97
CA ALA A 51 4.73 -5.86 -5.94
C ALA A 51 4.77 -4.33 -5.92
N ILE A 52 3.65 -3.72 -5.60
CA ILE A 52 3.53 -2.28 -5.42
C ILE A 52 3.58 -1.95 -3.93
N CYS A 53 4.52 -1.11 -3.51
CA CYS A 53 4.57 -0.55 -2.17
C CYS A 53 3.93 0.84 -2.17
N GLY A 54 2.85 0.99 -1.42
CA GLY A 54 2.16 2.26 -1.29
C GLY A 54 2.89 3.23 -0.35
N THR A 55 2.93 4.52 -0.72
CA THR A 55 3.56 5.60 0.05
C THR A 55 2.50 6.50 0.66
N PHE A 56 2.19 6.30 1.93
CA PHE A 56 1.10 6.95 2.64
C PHE A 56 1.60 8.11 3.50
N GLY A 57 1.67 9.31 2.91
CA GLY A 57 1.99 10.55 3.63
C GLY A 57 0.73 11.27 4.15
N PRO A 58 0.88 12.46 4.78
CA PRO A 58 -0.24 13.19 5.41
C PRO A 58 -1.42 13.52 4.50
N GLY A 59 -1.21 13.60 3.19
CA GLY A 59 -2.28 13.82 2.20
C GLY A 59 -2.99 12.54 1.73
N ARG A 60 -2.61 11.35 2.24
CA ARG A 60 -3.12 10.04 1.83
C ARG A 60 -3.53 9.20 3.04
N ASP A 61 -4.25 9.81 3.97
CA ASP A 61 -4.62 9.25 5.28
C ASP A 61 -6.11 8.90 5.32
N ILE A 62 -6.43 7.62 5.16
CA ILE A 62 -7.83 7.16 5.22
C ILE A 62 -8.43 7.19 6.62
N SER A 63 -7.62 7.40 7.68
CA SER A 63 -8.06 7.56 9.07
C SER A 63 -8.30 9.03 9.46
N SER A 64 -7.98 9.98 8.57
CA SER A 64 -8.05 11.42 8.83
C SER A 64 -9.47 11.89 9.20
N GLU A 65 -9.58 12.93 10.04
CA GLU A 65 -10.85 13.65 10.28
C GLU A 65 -11.31 14.42 9.05
N ASP A 66 -10.37 14.88 8.21
CA ASP A 66 -10.67 15.60 6.98
C ASP A 66 -11.14 14.63 5.87
N ALA A 67 -12.39 14.78 5.47
CA ALA A 67 -12.99 13.95 4.42
C ALA A 67 -12.30 14.10 3.05
N ALA A 68 -11.66 15.25 2.76
CA ALA A 68 -10.93 15.44 1.52
C ALA A 68 -9.62 14.64 1.52
N VAL A 69 -8.93 14.60 2.67
CA VAL A 69 -7.71 13.79 2.86
C VAL A 69 -8.03 12.30 2.77
N ARG A 70 -9.13 11.84 3.41
CA ARG A 70 -9.56 10.43 3.29
C ARG A 70 -9.82 10.03 1.85
N ARG A 71 -10.56 10.86 1.11
CA ARG A 71 -10.85 10.61 -0.32
C ARG A 71 -9.58 10.52 -1.15
N GLN A 72 -8.62 11.45 -0.97
CA GLN A 72 -7.32 11.39 -1.65
C GLN A 72 -6.55 10.11 -1.31
N GLY A 73 -6.62 9.65 -0.05
CA GLY A 73 -6.03 8.39 0.37
C GLY A 73 -6.65 7.18 -0.33
N MET A 74 -7.98 7.13 -0.40
CA MET A 74 -8.71 6.06 -1.09
C MET A 74 -8.45 6.07 -2.62
N GLU A 75 -8.48 7.25 -3.26
CA GLU A 75 -8.13 7.41 -4.68
C GLU A 75 -6.70 6.94 -4.97
N TYR A 76 -5.78 7.18 -4.05
CA TYR A 76 -4.41 6.70 -4.18
C TYR A 76 -4.29 5.18 -3.99
N ILE A 77 -5.04 4.58 -3.06
CA ILE A 77 -5.10 3.10 -2.92
C ILE A 77 -5.64 2.48 -4.21
N GLN A 78 -6.70 3.04 -4.80
CA GLN A 78 -7.23 2.57 -6.08
C GLN A 78 -6.21 2.69 -7.21
N GLU A 79 -5.39 3.74 -7.23
CA GLU A 79 -4.29 3.86 -8.19
C GLU A 79 -3.23 2.79 -7.98
N CYS A 80 -2.85 2.51 -6.72
CA CYS A 80 -1.93 1.42 -6.41
C CYS A 80 -2.50 0.04 -6.80
N VAL A 81 -3.80 -0.16 -6.64
CA VAL A 81 -4.49 -1.39 -7.09
C VAL A 81 -4.38 -1.53 -8.61
N ARG A 82 -4.64 -0.46 -9.38
CA ARG A 82 -4.45 -0.51 -10.85
C ARG A 82 -3.02 -0.85 -11.23
N ALA A 83 -2.04 -0.23 -10.56
CA ALA A 83 -0.64 -0.51 -10.81
C ALA A 83 -0.28 -1.97 -10.49
N ALA A 84 -0.81 -2.52 -9.40
CA ALA A 84 -0.57 -3.91 -8.99
C ALA A 84 -1.19 -4.92 -9.97
N ASP A 85 -2.39 -4.64 -10.49
CA ASP A 85 -3.06 -5.45 -11.50
C ASP A 85 -2.29 -5.44 -12.84
N GLU A 86 -1.82 -4.25 -13.28
CA GLU A 86 -1.11 -4.12 -14.55
C GLU A 86 0.35 -4.64 -14.50
N CYS A 87 1.04 -4.51 -13.36
CA CYS A 87 2.48 -4.80 -13.26
C CYS A 87 2.83 -6.21 -12.82
N GLY A 88 1.92 -6.95 -12.15
CA GLY A 88 2.33 -8.19 -11.53
C GLY A 88 1.21 -9.06 -10.97
N PRO A 89 1.50 -9.85 -9.92
CA PRO A 89 0.56 -10.83 -9.37
C PRO A 89 -0.58 -10.21 -8.55
N GLY A 90 -0.77 -8.89 -8.63
CA GLY A 90 -1.85 -8.20 -7.93
C GLY A 90 -1.61 -8.05 -6.42
N MET A 91 -0.49 -7.43 -6.02
CA MET A 91 -0.18 -7.17 -4.62
C MET A 91 0.17 -5.70 -4.37
N LEU A 92 -0.60 -5.06 -3.47
CA LEU A 92 -0.25 -3.78 -2.85
C LEU A 92 0.20 -4.01 -1.42
N VAL A 93 1.42 -3.62 -1.08
CA VAL A 93 1.97 -3.71 0.28
C VAL A 93 2.10 -2.34 0.92
N GLY A 94 2.14 -2.30 2.25
CA GLY A 94 2.43 -1.09 3.02
C GLY A 94 1.35 -0.69 4.03
N PRO A 95 1.52 0.46 4.71
CA PRO A 95 0.67 0.91 5.80
C PRO A 95 -0.58 1.67 5.30
N ALA A 96 -1.38 1.05 4.43
CA ALA A 96 -2.52 1.69 3.77
C ALA A 96 -3.66 2.13 4.72
N TYR A 97 -3.57 1.80 6.01
CA TYR A 97 -4.56 2.14 7.03
C TYR A 97 -4.45 3.57 7.58
N SER A 98 -3.28 4.21 7.50
CA SER A 98 -3.08 5.59 7.94
C SER A 98 -1.81 6.24 7.34
N ALA A 99 -1.66 7.56 7.51
CA ALA A 99 -0.44 8.24 7.11
C ALA A 99 0.77 7.83 7.95
N THR A 100 1.92 7.65 7.30
CA THR A 100 3.23 7.60 7.97
C THR A 100 3.63 8.97 8.50
N GLY A 101 4.39 8.99 9.60
CA GLY A 101 4.75 10.20 10.33
C GLY A 101 3.70 10.62 11.38
N LYS A 102 2.64 9.86 11.53
CA LYS A 102 1.55 10.07 12.50
C LYS A 102 1.86 9.32 13.81
N ALA A 103 2.93 9.76 14.50
CA ALA A 103 3.43 9.17 15.75
C ALA A 103 3.11 10.11 16.93
N ARG A 104 1.86 10.05 17.43
CA ARG A 104 1.30 10.96 18.44
C ARG A 104 0.84 10.20 19.68
N MET A 105 0.67 10.92 20.77
CA MET A 105 -0.10 10.44 21.92
C MET A 105 -1.47 11.13 21.87
N VAL A 106 -2.50 10.38 21.54
CA VAL A 106 -3.89 10.86 21.46
C VAL A 106 -4.76 10.13 22.49
N PRO A 107 -5.90 10.75 22.94
CA PRO A 107 -6.86 10.07 23.78
C PRO A 107 -7.40 8.78 23.13
N ASP A 108 -7.76 7.78 23.97
CA ASP A 108 -8.29 6.49 23.49
C ASP A 108 -9.54 6.67 22.60
N GLU A 109 -10.42 7.63 22.93
CA GLU A 109 -11.60 7.94 22.13
C GLU A 109 -11.22 8.40 20.71
N GLN A 110 -10.25 9.32 20.60
CA GLN A 110 -9.75 9.76 19.29
C GLN A 110 -9.10 8.59 18.52
N ARG A 111 -8.36 7.73 19.21
CA ARG A 111 -7.77 6.53 18.59
C ARG A 111 -8.85 5.58 18.05
N ALA A 112 -9.91 5.36 18.82
CA ALA A 112 -11.02 4.52 18.40
C ALA A 112 -11.75 5.10 17.18
N ASP A 113 -11.95 6.42 17.14
CA ASP A 113 -12.56 7.10 16.01
C ASP A 113 -11.71 7.02 14.73
N GLU A 114 -10.38 7.21 14.86
CA GLU A 114 -9.44 7.06 13.74
C GLU A 114 -9.41 5.62 13.20
N TRP A 115 -9.42 4.64 14.11
CA TRP A 115 -9.47 3.24 13.77
C TRP A 115 -10.76 2.87 13.01
N SER A 116 -11.93 3.27 13.55
CA SER A 116 -13.21 3.01 12.90
C SER A 116 -13.27 3.61 11.50
N ARG A 117 -12.84 4.87 11.34
CA ARG A 117 -12.77 5.51 10.01
C ARG A 117 -11.85 4.77 9.05
N ALA A 118 -10.71 4.29 9.53
CA ALA A 118 -9.78 3.53 8.70
C ALA A 118 -10.39 2.19 8.25
N VAL A 119 -11.09 1.48 9.16
CA VAL A 119 -11.79 0.22 8.83
C VAL A 119 -12.87 0.48 7.77
N ASP A 120 -13.74 1.46 7.98
CA ASP A 120 -14.85 1.79 7.06
C ASP A 120 -14.32 2.14 5.65
N ASN A 121 -13.27 2.97 5.55
CA ASN A 121 -12.69 3.35 4.27
C ASN A 121 -11.88 2.22 3.63
N MET A 122 -11.25 1.35 4.44
CA MET A 122 -10.54 0.18 3.93
C MET A 122 -11.51 -0.85 3.34
N GLN A 123 -12.72 -1.00 3.90
CA GLN A 123 -13.75 -1.87 3.32
C GLN A 123 -14.10 -1.44 1.89
N GLU A 124 -14.30 -0.14 1.64
CA GLU A 124 -14.55 0.39 0.30
C GLU A 124 -13.36 0.16 -0.66
N CYS A 125 -12.12 0.36 -0.16
CA CYS A 125 -10.92 0.07 -0.94
C CYS A 125 -10.78 -1.43 -1.24
N ALA A 126 -11.15 -2.29 -0.29
CA ALA A 126 -11.10 -3.73 -0.42
C ALA A 126 -12.08 -4.28 -1.45
N GLU A 127 -13.30 -3.72 -1.54
CA GLU A 127 -14.26 -4.05 -2.61
C GLU A 127 -13.63 -3.80 -3.99
N TYR A 128 -12.99 -2.65 -4.17
CA TYR A 128 -12.31 -2.33 -5.43
C TYR A 128 -11.12 -3.26 -5.71
N ALA A 129 -10.35 -3.62 -4.69
CA ALA A 129 -9.22 -4.54 -4.81
C ALA A 129 -9.70 -5.96 -5.19
N GLU A 130 -10.78 -6.45 -4.58
CA GLU A 130 -11.38 -7.75 -4.88
C GLU A 130 -11.87 -7.83 -6.35
N GLU A 131 -12.54 -6.77 -6.84
CA GLU A 131 -13.00 -6.68 -8.22
C GLU A 131 -11.85 -6.75 -9.25
N ASN A 132 -10.65 -6.30 -8.87
CA ASN A 132 -9.44 -6.31 -9.70
C ASN A 132 -8.49 -7.48 -9.38
N GLY A 133 -8.86 -8.40 -8.47
CA GLY A 133 -8.04 -9.55 -8.11
C GLY A 133 -6.74 -9.20 -7.37
N VAL A 134 -6.70 -8.03 -6.69
CA VAL A 134 -5.53 -7.51 -5.98
C VAL A 134 -5.66 -7.74 -4.48
N THR A 135 -4.56 -8.13 -3.84
CA THR A 135 -4.45 -8.25 -2.38
C THR A 135 -3.85 -6.97 -1.78
N LEU A 136 -4.53 -6.39 -0.79
CA LEU A 136 -4.02 -5.31 0.05
C LEU A 136 -3.32 -5.94 1.27
N ALA A 137 -2.00 -6.00 1.25
CA ALA A 137 -1.19 -6.60 2.31
C ALA A 137 -0.70 -5.50 3.27
N LEU A 138 -1.36 -5.38 4.43
CA LEU A 138 -1.15 -4.29 5.37
C LEU A 138 0.08 -4.54 6.25
N GLU A 139 1.00 -3.57 6.28
CA GLU A 139 2.25 -3.63 7.03
C GLU A 139 2.14 -2.91 8.37
N PRO A 140 2.29 -3.60 9.52
CA PRO A 140 2.49 -2.95 10.81
C PRO A 140 3.81 -2.19 10.83
N LEU A 141 3.78 -0.91 11.19
CA LEU A 141 4.99 -0.11 11.29
C LEU A 141 5.42 0.09 12.75
N ASN A 142 6.68 0.46 12.94
CA ASN A 142 7.17 0.82 14.26
C ASN A 142 6.50 2.10 14.79
N ARG A 143 6.48 2.27 16.10
CA ARG A 143 5.81 3.39 16.81
C ARG A 143 6.38 4.79 16.52
N TYR A 144 7.48 4.89 15.80
CA TYR A 144 8.06 6.18 15.38
C TYR A 144 7.54 6.64 14.04
N GLU A 145 6.91 5.72 13.28
CA GLU A 145 6.33 5.99 11.96
C GLU A 145 4.82 6.07 11.99
N THR A 146 4.16 5.28 12.86
CA THR A 146 2.71 5.36 13.06
C THR A 146 2.35 5.11 14.52
N ASP A 147 1.23 5.66 14.95
CA ASP A 147 0.63 5.40 16.25
C ASP A 147 -0.63 4.49 16.16
N MET A 148 -0.90 3.87 15.00
CA MET A 148 -2.12 3.11 14.78
C MET A 148 -1.92 1.59 14.86
N ILE A 149 -1.12 0.99 14.00
CA ILE A 149 -0.85 -0.46 13.94
C ILE A 149 0.64 -0.69 14.06
N ASN A 150 1.08 -1.22 15.22
CA ASN A 150 2.49 -1.41 15.54
C ASN A 150 2.86 -2.88 15.81
N THR A 151 1.89 -3.77 15.92
CA THR A 151 2.12 -5.20 16.16
C THR A 151 1.34 -6.07 15.17
N ALA A 152 1.79 -7.31 15.01
CA ALA A 152 1.10 -8.29 14.18
C ALA A 152 -0.35 -8.55 14.68
N GLU A 153 -0.55 -8.58 16.00
CA GLU A 153 -1.89 -8.77 16.59
C GLU A 153 -2.81 -7.62 16.19
N GLN A 154 -2.35 -6.36 16.27
CA GLN A 154 -3.16 -5.21 15.85
C GLN A 154 -3.49 -5.25 14.36
N ALA A 155 -2.56 -5.71 13.52
CA ALA A 155 -2.81 -5.87 12.09
C ALA A 155 -3.87 -6.95 11.81
N VAL A 156 -3.80 -8.08 12.53
CA VAL A 156 -4.82 -9.14 12.45
C VAL A 156 -6.18 -8.62 12.90
N ASP A 157 -6.25 -7.93 14.06
CA ASP A 157 -7.50 -7.33 14.57
C ASP A 157 -8.12 -6.34 13.56
N PHE A 158 -7.28 -5.58 12.85
CA PHE A 158 -7.74 -4.65 11.82
C PHE A 158 -8.29 -5.39 10.60
N VAL A 159 -7.56 -6.37 10.07
CA VAL A 159 -7.97 -7.17 8.91
C VAL A 159 -9.25 -7.94 9.20
N GLU A 160 -9.40 -8.53 10.41
CA GLU A 160 -10.64 -9.20 10.81
C GLU A 160 -11.84 -8.25 10.86
N GLN A 161 -11.64 -6.98 11.25
CA GLN A 161 -12.72 -5.97 11.25
C GLN A 161 -13.06 -5.46 9.86
N VAL A 162 -12.10 -5.40 8.94
CA VAL A 162 -12.38 -5.10 7.52
C VAL A 162 -13.21 -6.19 6.88
N ASP A 163 -13.02 -7.45 7.28
CA ASP A 163 -13.80 -8.64 6.86
C ASP A 163 -13.87 -8.79 5.32
N SER A 164 -12.72 -8.66 4.64
CA SER A 164 -12.61 -8.85 3.18
C SER A 164 -11.49 -9.85 2.84
N PRO A 165 -11.73 -10.77 1.89
CA PRO A 165 -10.71 -11.71 1.42
C PRO A 165 -9.57 -11.01 0.64
N ALA A 166 -9.78 -9.77 0.19
CA ALA A 166 -8.76 -8.97 -0.49
C ALA A 166 -7.78 -8.29 0.46
N VAL A 167 -7.98 -8.38 1.80
CA VAL A 167 -7.09 -7.74 2.78
C VAL A 167 -6.36 -8.77 3.62
N SER A 168 -5.06 -8.62 3.75
CA SER A 168 -4.19 -9.52 4.51
C SER A 168 -3.12 -8.75 5.29
N VAL A 169 -2.32 -9.46 6.09
CA VAL A 169 -1.21 -8.90 6.84
C VAL A 169 0.10 -9.18 6.11
N HIS A 170 0.96 -8.16 5.99
CA HIS A 170 2.34 -8.25 5.53
C HIS A 170 3.29 -8.08 6.73
N LEU A 171 4.27 -8.97 6.92
CA LEU A 171 5.24 -8.97 8.03
C LEU A 171 6.68 -9.05 7.51
#